data_0f5ec7ea6db9509190af4c7a895a0dca
#
_entry.id   0f5ec7ea6db9509190af4c7a895a0dca
#
_cell.length_a   1.000
_cell.length_b   1.000
_cell.length_c   1.000
_cell.angle_alpha   90.00
_cell.angle_beta   90.00
_cell.angle_gamma   90.00
#
_symmetry.space_group_name_H-M   'P 1'
#
loop_
_entity.id
_entity.type
_entity.pdbx_description
1 polymer ?
#
loop_
_entity_poly.entity_id
_entity_poly.type
_entity_poly.pdbx_seq_one_letter_code
_entity_poly.pdbx_strand_id
1 'polypeptide(L)'
;MPNSMTGCGEGIATAGDSTCRVELRTVNNRSFKFSLRTREGFVGLEPRVEALVRQRVRRGTIQMTLDLTGAAATVTRRIDAAQLGAYLDQLEDFCAGHDLELPRSISGLLGLPGITADAAAEKAALDRAWPLVAEAVERALAALDSMRRAE
;
A
#
# COMPACT_ATOMS: atom_id res chain seq x y z
N MET A 1 -37.29 -1.03 -0.82
CA MET A 1 -36.71 0.30 -0.59
C MET A 1 -35.33 0.40 -1.23
N PRO A 2 -34.99 1.49 -1.88
CA PRO A 2 -33.62 1.63 -2.36
C PRO A 2 -32.67 1.70 -1.17
N ASN A 3 -31.59 0.94 -1.21
CA ASN A 3 -30.56 1.00 -0.20
C ASN A 3 -29.90 2.39 -0.20
N SER A 4 -29.65 2.94 0.98
CA SER A 4 -28.90 4.18 1.11
C SER A 4 -27.54 4.04 0.41
N MET A 5 -27.11 5.09 -0.29
CA MET A 5 -25.80 5.13 -0.95
C MET A 5 -24.70 5.69 -0.05
N THR A 6 -25.09 6.24 1.09
CA THR A 6 -24.15 6.68 2.11
C THR A 6 -24.02 5.60 3.16
N GLY A 7 -22.84 5.44 3.70
CA GLY A 7 -22.64 4.44 4.73
C GLY A 7 -21.16 4.27 5.06
N CYS A 8 -20.91 3.45 6.05
CA CYS A 8 -19.56 3.06 6.43
C CYS A 8 -19.53 1.58 6.80
N GLY A 9 -18.33 1.02 6.75
CA GLY A 9 -18.10 -0.36 7.15
C GLY A 9 -16.69 -0.53 7.64
N GLU A 10 -16.50 -1.49 8.51
CA GLU A 10 -15.19 -1.86 9.04
C GLU A 10 -15.03 -3.37 8.98
N GLY A 11 -13.84 -3.81 8.62
CA GLY A 11 -13.47 -5.21 8.60
C GLY A 11 -12.07 -5.40 9.17
N ILE A 12 -11.91 -6.46 9.96
CA ILE A 12 -10.63 -6.85 10.53
C ILE A 12 -10.39 -8.31 10.21
N ALA A 13 -9.20 -8.62 9.74
CA ALA A 13 -8.74 -9.98 9.50
C ALA A 13 -7.38 -10.18 10.14
N THR A 14 -7.15 -11.36 10.68
CA THR A 14 -5.89 -11.73 11.33
C THR A 14 -5.37 -13.05 10.78
N ALA A 15 -4.05 -13.16 10.63
CA ALA A 15 -3.38 -14.39 10.24
C ALA A 15 -2.01 -14.42 10.93
N GLY A 16 -1.82 -15.34 11.87
CA GLY A 16 -0.61 -15.38 12.69
C GLY A 16 -0.44 -14.08 13.49
N ASP A 17 0.70 -13.42 13.30
CA ASP A 17 1.00 -12.11 13.92
C ASP A 17 0.55 -10.92 13.07
N SER A 18 -0.02 -11.18 11.91
CA SER A 18 -0.44 -10.14 10.97
C SER A 18 -1.90 -9.77 11.16
N THR A 19 -2.19 -8.49 11.10
CA THR A 19 -3.56 -7.95 11.19
C THR A 19 -3.78 -6.94 10.08
N CYS A 20 -4.93 -7.05 9.43
CA CYS A 20 -5.39 -6.07 8.45
C CYS A 20 -6.71 -5.47 8.93
N ARG A 21 -6.75 -4.16 9.05
CA ARG A 21 -7.94 -3.41 9.40
C ARG A 21 -8.33 -2.53 8.22
N VAL A 22 -9.58 -2.61 7.83
CA VAL A 22 -10.13 -1.83 6.72
C VAL A 22 -11.32 -1.02 7.22
N GLU A 23 -11.29 0.28 6.95
CA GLU A 23 -12.42 1.17 7.15
C GLU A 23 -12.82 1.74 5.80
N LEU A 24 -14.10 1.74 5.50
CA LEU A 24 -14.58 2.33 4.27
C LEU A 24 -15.76 3.26 4.53
N ARG A 25 -15.83 4.30 3.72
CA ARG A 25 -16.93 5.26 3.70
C ARG A 25 -17.42 5.42 2.28
N THR A 26 -18.72 5.48 2.12
CA THR A 26 -19.34 5.75 0.82
C THR A 26 -20.18 7.01 0.88
N VAL A 27 -20.09 7.79 -0.18
CA VAL A 27 -20.87 9.01 -0.38
C VAL A 27 -21.58 8.89 -1.70
N ASN A 28 -22.83 9.36 -1.75
CA ASN A 28 -23.63 9.31 -2.97
C ASN A 28 -22.96 10.09 -4.11
N ASN A 29 -22.82 9.43 -5.27
CA ASN A 29 -22.30 10.02 -6.49
C ASN A 29 -22.88 9.27 -7.70
N ARG A 30 -23.03 9.95 -8.82
CA ARG A 30 -23.53 9.34 -10.07
C ARG A 30 -22.55 8.37 -10.68
N SER A 31 -21.26 8.61 -10.53
CA SER A 31 -20.19 7.76 -11.03
C SER A 31 -19.49 7.04 -9.92
N PHE A 32 -18.79 5.96 -10.26
CA PHE A 32 -17.94 5.25 -9.33
C PHE A 32 -16.60 5.96 -9.20
N LYS A 33 -16.21 6.28 -7.96
CA LYS A 33 -14.88 6.80 -7.63
C LYS A 33 -14.37 6.03 -6.44
N PHE A 34 -13.12 5.60 -6.52
CA PHE A 34 -12.47 4.84 -5.46
C PHE A 34 -11.13 5.46 -5.11
N SER A 35 -10.85 5.57 -3.83
CA SER A 35 -9.54 5.96 -3.33
C SER A 35 -9.15 5.07 -2.17
N LEU A 36 -7.90 4.63 -2.16
CA LEU A 36 -7.31 3.82 -1.11
C LEU A 36 -6.22 4.62 -0.41
N ARG A 37 -6.30 4.68 0.92
CA ARG A 37 -5.24 5.21 1.76
C ARG A 37 -4.61 4.07 2.53
N THR A 38 -3.33 3.85 2.33
CA THR A 38 -2.56 2.82 2.99
C THR A 38 -1.11 3.28 3.15
N ARG A 39 -0.32 2.49 3.87
CA ARG A 39 1.11 2.79 4.05
C ARG A 39 1.89 2.61 2.76
N GLU A 40 3.03 3.28 2.71
CA GLU A 40 3.97 3.16 1.59
C GLU A 40 4.36 1.69 1.35
N GLY A 41 4.49 1.31 0.09
CA GLY A 41 4.79 -0.05 -0.32
C GLY A 41 3.57 -0.91 -0.60
N PHE A 42 2.38 -0.52 -0.15
CA PHE A 42 1.14 -1.27 -0.35
C PHE A 42 0.11 -0.57 -1.24
N VAL A 43 0.44 0.60 -1.75
CA VAL A 43 -0.43 1.35 -2.69
C VAL A 43 -0.74 0.51 -3.95
N GLY A 44 0.14 -0.38 -4.34
CA GLY A 44 -0.09 -1.30 -5.47
C GLY A 44 -1.24 -2.29 -5.28
N LEU A 45 -1.80 -2.40 -4.07
CA LEU A 45 -3.02 -3.18 -3.82
C LEU A 45 -4.29 -2.49 -4.33
N GLU A 46 -4.24 -1.18 -4.61
CA GLU A 46 -5.43 -0.41 -4.99
C GLU A 46 -6.24 -1.02 -6.14
N PRO A 47 -5.64 -1.46 -7.27
CA PRO A 47 -6.40 -2.08 -8.35
C PRO A 47 -7.11 -3.36 -7.92
N ARG A 48 -6.47 -4.19 -7.10
CA ARG A 48 -7.07 -5.44 -6.62
C ARG A 48 -8.22 -5.18 -5.66
N VAL A 49 -8.06 -4.21 -4.76
CA VAL A 49 -9.10 -3.80 -3.82
C VAL A 49 -10.27 -3.16 -4.56
N GLU A 50 -9.99 -2.29 -5.52
CA GLU A 50 -11.03 -1.66 -6.34
C GLU A 50 -11.89 -2.70 -7.07
N ALA A 51 -11.26 -3.76 -7.61
CA ALA A 51 -11.98 -4.84 -8.27
C ALA A 51 -12.97 -5.54 -7.33
N LEU A 52 -12.60 -5.78 -6.07
CA LEU A 52 -13.51 -6.33 -5.08
C LEU A 52 -14.66 -5.38 -4.75
N VAL A 53 -14.36 -4.10 -4.60
CA VAL A 53 -15.38 -3.09 -4.29
C VAL A 53 -16.39 -2.96 -5.43
N ARG A 54 -15.92 -3.00 -6.68
CA ARG A 54 -16.79 -2.91 -7.86
C ARG A 54 -17.78 -4.07 -7.98
N GLN A 55 -17.48 -5.21 -7.40
CA GLN A 55 -18.40 -6.34 -7.39
C GLN A 55 -19.64 -6.08 -6.53
N ARG A 56 -19.54 -5.17 -5.55
CA ARG A 56 -20.63 -4.90 -4.60
C ARG A 56 -21.19 -3.48 -4.69
N VAL A 57 -20.42 -2.54 -5.20
CA VAL A 57 -20.80 -1.12 -5.29
C VAL A 57 -20.69 -0.68 -6.75
N ARG A 58 -21.79 -0.25 -7.32
CA ARG A 58 -21.85 0.15 -8.73
C ARG A 58 -21.55 1.63 -8.94
N ARG A 59 -21.91 2.47 -7.98
CA ARG A 59 -21.72 3.91 -8.05
C ARG A 59 -21.53 4.49 -6.66
N GLY A 60 -21.00 5.67 -6.59
CA GLY A 60 -20.69 6.37 -5.37
C GLY A 60 -19.20 6.66 -5.23
N THR A 61 -18.85 7.54 -4.35
CA THR A 61 -17.47 7.81 -3.96
C THR A 61 -17.13 6.96 -2.76
N ILE A 62 -16.16 6.06 -2.91
CA ILE A 62 -15.71 5.15 -1.86
C ILE A 62 -14.31 5.57 -1.42
N GLN A 63 -14.17 5.86 -0.14
CA GLN A 63 -12.89 6.13 0.50
C GLN A 63 -12.58 4.98 1.44
N MET A 64 -11.44 4.36 1.26
CA MET A 64 -11.01 3.22 2.06
C MET A 64 -9.66 3.52 2.70
N THR A 65 -9.56 3.21 3.98
CA THR A 65 -8.30 3.23 4.73
C THR A 65 -7.96 1.79 5.10
N LEU A 66 -6.73 1.38 4.80
CA LEU A 66 -6.24 0.04 5.05
C LEU A 66 -4.98 0.11 5.91
N ASP A 67 -5.05 -0.50 7.08
CA ASP A 67 -3.92 -0.65 7.99
C ASP A 67 -3.49 -2.12 8.04
N LEU A 68 -2.23 -2.35 7.72
CA LEU A 68 -1.62 -3.67 7.75
C LEU A 68 -0.47 -3.66 8.75
N THR A 69 -0.47 -4.60 9.68
CA THR A 69 0.56 -4.73 10.72
C THR A 69 1.09 -6.15 10.80
N GLY A 70 2.26 -6.33 11.42
CA GLY A 70 2.89 -7.63 11.57
C GLY A 70 3.76 -8.02 10.37
N ALA A 71 4.03 -9.31 10.24
CA ALA A 71 4.92 -9.83 9.19
C ALA A 71 4.43 -9.52 7.77
N ALA A 72 3.11 -9.51 7.55
CA ALA A 72 2.54 -9.18 6.25
C ALA A 72 2.77 -7.73 5.84
N ALA A 73 3.07 -6.85 6.78
CA ALA A 73 3.36 -5.43 6.52
C ALA A 73 4.85 -5.18 6.21
N THR A 74 5.68 -6.21 6.29
CA THR A 74 7.13 -6.08 6.11
C THR A 74 7.51 -6.29 4.65
N VAL A 75 8.22 -5.32 4.08
CA VAL A 75 8.81 -5.42 2.75
C VAL A 75 10.32 -5.45 2.91
N THR A 76 10.94 -6.58 2.59
CA THR A 76 12.39 -6.71 2.61
C THR A 76 12.92 -6.33 1.23
N ARG A 77 13.59 -5.20 1.15
CA ARG A 77 14.21 -4.71 -0.09
C ARG A 77 15.69 -5.02 -0.09
N ARG A 78 16.25 -5.23 -1.28
CA ARG A 78 17.68 -5.39 -1.48
C ARG A 78 18.30 -4.07 -1.87
N ILE A 79 19.57 -3.87 -1.45
CA ILE A 79 20.38 -2.77 -1.94
C ILE A 79 20.82 -3.11 -3.36
N ASP A 80 20.59 -2.19 -4.28
CA ASP A 80 21.10 -2.31 -5.66
C ASP A 80 22.57 -1.94 -5.68
N ALA A 81 23.45 -2.95 -5.68
CA ALA A 81 24.90 -2.77 -5.65
C ALA A 81 25.42 -2.04 -6.89
N ALA A 82 24.85 -2.27 -8.07
CA ALA A 82 25.25 -1.59 -9.29
C ALA A 82 24.95 -0.09 -9.22
N GLN A 83 23.77 0.28 -8.73
CA GLN A 83 23.39 1.68 -8.57
C GLN A 83 24.22 2.37 -7.49
N LEU A 84 24.48 1.69 -6.39
CA LEU A 84 25.33 2.21 -5.31
C LEU A 84 26.77 2.44 -5.82
N GLY A 85 27.32 1.49 -6.57
CA GLY A 85 28.63 1.64 -7.20
C GLY A 85 28.73 2.82 -8.17
N ALA A 86 27.67 3.04 -8.97
CA ALA A 86 27.62 4.18 -9.88
C ALA A 86 27.62 5.52 -9.12
N TYR A 87 26.91 5.62 -8.02
CA TYR A 87 26.95 6.81 -7.17
C TYR A 87 28.32 7.01 -6.51
N LEU A 88 28.96 5.93 -6.04
CA LEU A 88 30.31 6.01 -5.47
C LEU A 88 31.33 6.51 -6.49
N ASP A 89 31.30 6.00 -7.72
CA ASP A 89 32.20 6.44 -8.80
C ASP A 89 32.06 7.93 -9.07
N GLN A 90 30.82 8.45 -9.11
CA GLN A 90 30.57 9.87 -9.29
C GLN A 90 31.11 10.71 -8.13
N LEU A 91 30.95 10.23 -6.89
CA LEU A 91 31.48 10.92 -5.72
C LEU A 91 33.00 10.91 -5.67
N GLU A 92 33.65 9.81 -6.04
CA GLU A 92 35.09 9.71 -6.13
C GLU A 92 35.66 10.72 -7.15
N ASP A 93 35.04 10.79 -8.32
CA ASP A 93 35.45 11.75 -9.37
C ASP A 93 35.27 13.20 -8.91
N PHE A 94 34.13 13.49 -8.27
CA PHE A 94 33.87 14.82 -7.73
C PHE A 94 34.89 15.21 -6.65
N CYS A 95 35.12 14.33 -5.69
CA CYS A 95 36.06 14.58 -4.60
C CYS A 95 37.48 14.78 -5.12
N ALA A 96 37.92 13.97 -6.09
CA ALA A 96 39.25 14.10 -6.72
C ALA A 96 39.40 15.45 -7.43
N GLY A 97 38.36 15.91 -8.13
CA GLY A 97 38.39 17.18 -8.86
C GLY A 97 38.31 18.41 -7.94
N HIS A 98 37.90 18.26 -6.68
CA HIS A 98 37.73 19.38 -5.73
C HIS A 98 38.66 19.28 -4.52
N ASP A 99 39.61 18.38 -4.54
CA ASP A 99 40.56 18.13 -3.42
C ASP A 99 39.84 17.86 -2.10
N LEU A 100 38.79 17.02 -2.18
CA LEU A 100 37.98 16.58 -1.02
C LEU A 100 38.24 15.11 -0.73
N GLU A 101 38.16 14.74 0.53
CA GLU A 101 38.17 13.33 0.94
C GLU A 101 36.82 12.68 0.76
N LEU A 102 36.79 11.46 0.24
CA LEU A 102 35.59 10.66 0.18
C LEU A 102 35.18 10.26 1.60
N PRO A 103 33.88 10.46 2.00
CA PRO A 103 33.40 10.02 3.31
C PRO A 103 33.60 8.51 3.51
N ARG A 104 34.05 8.11 4.70
CA ARG A 104 34.25 6.69 5.05
C ARG A 104 32.96 5.93 5.25
N SER A 105 31.87 6.63 5.63
CA SER A 105 30.59 6.02 5.84
C SER A 105 29.71 6.16 4.58
N ILE A 106 29.16 5.04 4.12
CA ILE A 106 28.25 5.01 2.96
C ILE A 106 26.79 5.07 3.34
N SER A 107 26.47 5.13 4.65
CA SER A 107 25.08 5.13 5.11
C SER A 107 24.24 6.30 4.55
N GLY A 108 24.85 7.45 4.32
CA GLY A 108 24.20 8.60 3.70
C GLY A 108 23.78 8.37 2.24
N LEU A 109 24.39 7.41 1.56
CA LEU A 109 24.05 7.08 0.19
C LEU A 109 22.79 6.24 0.06
N LEU A 110 22.36 5.60 1.14
CA LEU A 110 21.18 4.72 1.13
C LEU A 110 19.87 5.49 0.89
N GLY A 111 19.87 6.79 1.11
CA GLY A 111 18.72 7.65 0.82
C GLY A 111 18.63 8.12 -0.63
N LEU A 112 19.62 7.81 -1.48
CA LEU A 112 19.62 8.23 -2.87
C LEU A 112 18.61 7.40 -3.70
N PRO A 113 18.03 8.01 -4.75
CA PRO A 113 17.06 7.31 -5.60
C PRO A 113 17.62 6.05 -6.23
N GLY A 114 16.82 4.98 -6.24
CA GLY A 114 17.16 3.73 -6.91
C GLY A 114 18.04 2.76 -6.10
N ILE A 115 18.48 3.13 -4.90
CA ILE A 115 19.38 2.28 -4.09
C ILE A 115 18.64 1.07 -3.50
N THR A 116 17.40 1.25 -3.07
CA THR A 116 16.59 0.18 -2.43
C THR A 116 15.32 -0.14 -3.20
N ALA A 117 15.14 0.39 -4.41
CA ALA A 117 13.99 0.09 -5.24
C ALA A 117 14.07 -1.37 -5.72
N ASP A 118 13.13 -2.20 -5.29
CA ASP A 118 13.05 -3.61 -5.65
C ASP A 118 11.58 -3.95 -5.98
N ALA A 119 11.24 -3.86 -7.26
CA ALA A 119 9.88 -4.13 -7.74
C ALA A 119 9.44 -5.58 -7.50
N ALA A 120 10.39 -6.53 -7.55
CA ALA A 120 10.07 -7.94 -7.28
C ALA A 120 9.75 -8.16 -5.80
N ALA A 121 10.47 -7.53 -4.89
CA ALA A 121 10.20 -7.61 -3.46
C ALA A 121 8.87 -6.95 -3.11
N GLU A 122 8.56 -5.81 -3.72
CA GLU A 122 7.27 -5.14 -3.54
C GLU A 122 6.12 -6.01 -4.02
N LYS A 123 6.21 -6.58 -5.22
CA LYS A 123 5.21 -7.49 -5.76
C LYS A 123 5.01 -8.71 -4.86
N ALA A 124 6.10 -9.32 -4.40
CA ALA A 124 6.03 -10.47 -3.49
C ALA A 124 5.34 -10.13 -2.18
N ALA A 125 5.59 -8.94 -1.63
CA ALA A 125 4.93 -8.46 -0.42
C ALA A 125 3.44 -8.25 -0.64
N LEU A 126 3.04 -7.67 -1.78
CA LEU A 126 1.63 -7.50 -2.14
C LEU A 126 0.92 -8.84 -2.29
N ASP A 127 1.56 -9.80 -2.96
CA ASP A 127 0.99 -11.14 -3.17
C ASP A 127 0.82 -11.90 -1.84
N ARG A 128 1.76 -11.77 -0.90
CA ARG A 128 1.65 -12.38 0.43
C ARG A 128 0.56 -11.74 1.28
N ALA A 129 0.41 -10.43 1.22
CA ALA A 129 -0.58 -9.71 2.01
C ALA A 129 -2.00 -9.85 1.46
N TRP A 130 -2.14 -10.14 0.17
CA TRP A 130 -3.42 -10.10 -0.52
C TRP A 130 -4.51 -10.98 0.11
N PRO A 131 -4.28 -12.26 0.49
CA PRO A 131 -5.34 -13.06 1.11
C PRO A 131 -5.90 -12.43 2.38
N LEU A 132 -5.05 -11.88 3.23
CA LEU A 132 -5.46 -11.20 4.45
C LEU A 132 -6.22 -9.91 4.16
N VAL A 133 -5.72 -9.12 3.22
CA VAL A 133 -6.35 -7.88 2.78
C VAL A 133 -7.72 -8.16 2.16
N ALA A 134 -7.81 -9.15 1.29
CA ALA A 134 -9.07 -9.54 0.66
C ALA A 134 -10.13 -9.94 1.69
N GLU A 135 -9.75 -10.70 2.71
CA GLU A 135 -10.66 -11.08 3.79
C GLU A 135 -11.15 -9.86 4.57
N ALA A 136 -10.27 -8.95 4.93
CA ALA A 136 -10.64 -7.72 5.64
C ALA A 136 -11.56 -6.82 4.80
N VAL A 137 -11.27 -6.68 3.52
CA VAL A 137 -12.10 -5.91 2.58
C VAL A 137 -13.49 -6.52 2.44
N GLU A 138 -13.58 -7.84 2.29
CA GLU A 138 -14.86 -8.55 2.21
C GLU A 138 -15.69 -8.34 3.46
N ARG A 139 -15.09 -8.39 4.64
CA ARG A 139 -15.76 -8.13 5.92
C ARG A 139 -16.26 -6.69 6.01
N ALA A 140 -15.46 -5.73 5.57
CA ALA A 140 -15.86 -4.32 5.55
C ALA A 140 -17.03 -4.07 4.59
N LEU A 141 -17.02 -4.70 3.42
CA LEU A 141 -18.11 -4.61 2.46
C LEU A 141 -19.39 -5.27 2.99
N ALA A 142 -19.29 -6.40 3.68
CA ALA A 142 -20.43 -7.03 4.32
C ALA A 142 -21.04 -6.14 5.42
N ALA A 143 -20.20 -5.48 6.21
CA ALA A 143 -20.66 -4.53 7.22
C ALA A 143 -21.37 -3.33 6.59
N LEU A 144 -20.86 -2.82 5.47
CA LEU A 144 -21.50 -1.76 4.71
C LEU A 144 -22.88 -2.18 4.21
N ASP A 145 -22.98 -3.36 3.63
CA ASP A 145 -24.26 -3.90 3.13
C ASP A 145 -25.27 -4.05 4.26
N SER A 146 -24.84 -4.53 5.43
CA SER A 146 -25.70 -4.64 6.61
C SER A 146 -26.20 -3.28 7.08
N MET A 147 -25.33 -2.28 7.10
CA MET A 147 -25.73 -0.92 7.47
C MET A 147 -26.77 -0.35 6.50
N ARG A 148 -26.54 -0.52 5.20
CA ARG A 148 -27.45 -0.01 4.17
C ARG A 148 -28.83 -0.67 4.19
N ARG A 149 -28.90 -1.93 4.63
CA ARG A 149 -30.20 -2.64 4.78
C ARG A 149 -30.96 -2.24 6.03
N ALA A 150 -30.24 -1.78 7.05
CA ALA A 150 -30.85 -1.35 8.32
C ALA A 150 -31.46 0.06 8.24
N GLU A 151 -31.04 0.88 7.27
CA GLU A 151 -31.60 2.21 7.01
C GLU A 151 -32.80 2.13 6.07
#